data_d374fa6b8ce00b3bc14ef1759e4d3cd7
#
_entry.id   d374fa6b8ce00b3bc14ef1759e4d3cd7
#
_cell.length_a   1.000
_cell.length_b   1.000
_cell.length_c   1.000
_cell.angle_alpha   90.00
_cell.angle_beta   90.00
_cell.angle_gamma   90.00
#
_symmetry.space_group_name_H-M   'P 1'
#
loop_
_entity.id
_entity.type
_entity.pdbx_description
1 polymer ?
#
loop_
_entity_poly.entity_id
_entity_poly.type
_entity_poly.pdbx_seq_one_letter_code
_entity_poly.pdbx_strand_id
1 'polypeptide(L)'
;MAPLFEFAGHFWWLIFPFMGVIGGAVRAVTVANERRAQRRLERYRIKQQTKVALAEASGRARTNEAGYKREMTKVLDRHDRTDARWLDYEIDIAKLLDFPLMTDMRDPLTVAFHKARSHADWLRPDSVDDILGDRNAQLEYRDAVGEYVAAFDVAESEALRRRRSDFSAEGQGRLARAQHLLRLASDSGATPQERQSAYARAQKELDGLIVLPESTRLGLERGIAGELD
;
A
#
# COMPACT_ATOMS: atom_id res chain seq x y z
N MET A 1 -54.70 19.59 -89.52
CA MET A 1 -54.07 19.21 -88.27
C MET A 1 -54.56 17.84 -87.79
N ALA A 2 -54.35 16.77 -88.57
CA ALA A 2 -54.88 15.47 -88.19
C ALA A 2 -53.95 14.24 -88.41
N PRO A 3 -52.61 14.32 -88.57
CA PRO A 3 -51.82 13.11 -88.59
C PRO A 3 -51.14 12.74 -87.28
N LEU A 4 -51.21 13.60 -86.20
CA LEU A 4 -50.52 13.30 -84.93
C LEU A 4 -51.33 12.36 -84.01
N PHE A 5 -52.61 12.33 -84.11
CA PHE A 5 -53.48 11.50 -83.26
C PHE A 5 -53.59 10.04 -83.77
N GLU A 6 -53.42 9.75 -85.03
CA GLU A 6 -53.39 8.37 -85.52
C GLU A 6 -52.11 7.67 -85.21
N PHE A 7 -50.98 8.37 -85.07
CA PHE A 7 -49.70 7.81 -84.68
C PHE A 7 -49.70 7.42 -83.22
N ALA A 8 -50.34 8.19 -82.37
CA ALA A 8 -50.43 7.94 -80.95
C ALA A 8 -51.29 6.71 -80.63
N GLY A 9 -52.30 6.40 -81.41
CA GLY A 9 -53.20 5.24 -81.21
C GLY A 9 -52.57 3.90 -81.52
N HIS A 10 -51.52 3.86 -82.36
CA HIS A 10 -50.95 2.58 -82.83
C HIS A 10 -49.79 2.10 -81.99
N PHE A 11 -49.19 2.95 -81.15
CA PHE A 11 -48.02 2.57 -80.34
C PHE A 11 -48.27 2.62 -78.81
N TRP A 12 -49.57 2.77 -78.40
CA TRP A 12 -49.91 2.84 -76.96
C TRP A 12 -49.50 1.56 -76.16
N TRP A 13 -49.44 0.39 -76.81
CA TRP A 13 -49.04 -0.85 -76.24
C TRP A 13 -47.54 -0.93 -75.92
N LEU A 14 -46.69 -0.06 -76.50
CA LEU A 14 -45.25 0.06 -76.13
C LEU A 14 -45.03 0.72 -74.78
N ILE A 15 -46.06 1.44 -74.26
CA ILE A 15 -45.95 2.08 -72.93
C ILE A 15 -45.92 1.03 -71.83
N PHE A 16 -46.55 -0.16 -72.00
CA PHE A 16 -46.62 -1.21 -70.99
C PHE A 16 -45.26 -1.88 -70.63
N PRO A 17 -44.42 -2.25 -71.59
CA PRO A 17 -43.11 -2.79 -71.21
C PRO A 17 -42.15 -1.78 -70.55
N PHE A 18 -42.28 -0.48 -70.95
CA PHE A 18 -41.46 0.56 -70.32
C PHE A 18 -41.91 0.93 -68.90
N MET A 19 -43.19 0.77 -68.58
CA MET A 19 -43.69 0.99 -67.20
C MET A 19 -43.16 -0.04 -66.19
N GLY A 20 -42.97 -1.29 -66.63
CA GLY A 20 -42.35 -2.31 -65.78
C GLY A 20 -40.87 -2.07 -65.46
N VAL A 21 -40.13 -1.56 -66.46
CA VAL A 21 -38.68 -1.30 -66.27
C VAL A 21 -38.47 -0.06 -65.37
N ILE A 22 -39.28 0.98 -65.50
CA ILE A 22 -39.19 2.16 -64.63
C ILE A 22 -39.64 1.84 -63.24
N GLY A 23 -40.67 1.05 -62.99
CA GLY A 23 -41.09 0.58 -61.69
C GLY A 23 -40.04 -0.30 -60.97
N GLY A 24 -39.35 -1.15 -61.74
CA GLY A 24 -38.27 -1.96 -61.26
C GLY A 24 -37.00 -1.17 -60.83
N ALA A 25 -36.65 -0.15 -61.64
CA ALA A 25 -35.50 0.70 -61.35
C ALA A 25 -35.77 1.59 -60.12
N VAL A 26 -36.96 2.18 -59.98
CA VAL A 26 -37.31 2.94 -58.75
C VAL A 26 -37.30 2.07 -57.50
N ARG A 27 -37.84 0.83 -57.55
CA ARG A 27 -37.77 -0.10 -56.41
C ARG A 27 -36.35 -0.52 -56.10
N ALA A 28 -35.50 -0.76 -57.08
CA ALA A 28 -34.10 -1.12 -56.84
C ALA A 28 -33.31 0.00 -56.15
N VAL A 29 -33.57 1.28 -56.52
CA VAL A 29 -32.94 2.44 -55.91
C VAL A 29 -33.42 2.66 -54.46
N THR A 30 -34.72 2.51 -54.20
CA THR A 30 -35.26 2.65 -52.83
C THR A 30 -34.73 1.56 -51.90
N VAL A 31 -34.72 0.29 -52.32
CA VAL A 31 -34.15 -0.82 -51.55
C VAL A 31 -32.64 -0.67 -51.33
N ALA A 32 -31.91 -0.18 -52.34
CA ALA A 32 -30.48 0.09 -52.18
C ALA A 32 -30.20 1.25 -51.19
N ASN A 33 -31.05 2.27 -51.19
CA ASN A 33 -30.95 3.41 -50.30
C ASN A 33 -31.31 3.06 -48.86
N GLU A 34 -32.33 2.22 -48.65
CA GLU A 34 -32.70 1.66 -47.35
C GLU A 34 -31.58 0.79 -46.75
N ARG A 35 -30.99 -0.08 -47.58
CA ARG A 35 -29.84 -0.89 -47.15
C ARG A 35 -28.61 -0.04 -46.76
N ARG A 36 -28.39 1.07 -47.46
CA ARG A 36 -27.30 2.01 -47.12
C ARG A 36 -27.61 2.75 -45.82
N ALA A 37 -28.85 3.18 -45.60
CA ALA A 37 -29.29 3.81 -44.38
C ALA A 37 -29.20 2.87 -43.19
N GLN A 38 -29.64 1.61 -43.31
CA GLN A 38 -29.52 0.58 -42.30
C GLN A 38 -28.05 0.31 -41.91
N ARG A 39 -27.17 0.13 -42.91
CA ARG A 39 -25.72 -0.05 -42.66
C ARG A 39 -25.08 1.16 -41.96
N ARG A 40 -25.54 2.37 -42.20
CA ARG A 40 -25.09 3.58 -41.49
C ARG A 40 -25.54 3.57 -40.01
N LEU A 41 -26.80 3.20 -39.77
CA LEU A 41 -27.37 3.09 -38.43
C LEU A 41 -26.70 1.95 -37.62
N GLU A 42 -26.46 0.80 -38.26
CA GLU A 42 -25.73 -0.29 -37.64
C GLU A 42 -24.29 0.11 -37.24
N ARG A 43 -23.56 0.76 -38.16
CA ARG A 43 -22.21 1.28 -37.85
C ARG A 43 -22.24 2.35 -36.75
N TYR A 44 -23.24 3.17 -36.70
CA TYR A 44 -23.41 4.16 -35.65
C TYR A 44 -23.71 3.48 -34.30
N ARG A 45 -24.62 2.51 -34.28
CA ARG A 45 -24.92 1.71 -33.06
C ARG A 45 -23.68 0.95 -32.55
N ILE A 46 -22.94 0.28 -33.41
CA ILE A 46 -21.71 -0.42 -33.06
C ILE A 46 -20.69 0.58 -32.45
N LYS A 47 -20.48 1.73 -33.08
CA LYS A 47 -19.60 2.76 -32.55
C LYS A 47 -20.03 3.30 -31.19
N GLN A 48 -21.32 3.50 -30.96
CA GLN A 48 -21.84 3.92 -29.67
C GLN A 48 -21.67 2.83 -28.60
N GLN A 49 -22.03 1.60 -28.94
CA GLN A 49 -21.82 0.46 -28.02
C GLN A 49 -20.35 0.27 -27.65
N THR A 50 -19.45 0.39 -28.63
CA THR A 50 -18.00 0.30 -28.37
C THR A 50 -17.52 1.45 -27.45
N LYS A 51 -18.00 2.68 -27.66
CA LYS A 51 -17.66 3.81 -26.78
C LYS A 51 -18.18 3.63 -25.36
N VAL A 52 -19.41 3.15 -25.21
CA VAL A 52 -20.00 2.87 -23.90
C VAL A 52 -19.24 1.76 -23.20
N ALA A 53 -18.96 0.64 -23.88
CA ALA A 53 -18.18 -0.46 -23.33
C ALA A 53 -16.77 -0.05 -22.92
N LEU A 54 -16.11 0.81 -23.72
CA LEU A 54 -14.78 1.34 -23.39
C LEU A 54 -14.84 2.28 -22.17
N ALA A 55 -15.86 3.14 -22.08
CA ALA A 55 -16.07 4.03 -20.95
C ALA A 55 -16.38 3.25 -19.66
N GLU A 56 -17.21 2.21 -19.75
CA GLU A 56 -17.49 1.33 -18.61
C GLU A 56 -16.25 0.54 -18.17
N ALA A 57 -15.48 0.00 -19.10
CA ALA A 57 -14.23 -0.71 -18.79
C ALA A 57 -13.21 0.22 -18.11
N SER A 58 -13.04 1.44 -18.63
CA SER A 58 -12.17 2.45 -18.03
C SER A 58 -12.67 2.92 -16.66
N GLY A 59 -13.98 3.04 -16.48
CA GLY A 59 -14.60 3.36 -15.19
C GLY A 59 -14.35 2.27 -14.14
N ARG A 60 -14.53 1.01 -14.49
CA ARG A 60 -14.24 -0.15 -13.62
C ARG A 60 -12.77 -0.23 -13.27
N ALA A 61 -11.88 -0.02 -14.24
CA ALA A 61 -10.44 0.00 -14.00
C ALA A 61 -10.03 1.07 -12.98
N ARG A 62 -10.51 2.30 -13.15
CA ARG A 62 -10.26 3.41 -12.20
C ARG A 62 -10.82 3.15 -10.79
N THR A 63 -12.01 2.56 -10.71
CA THR A 63 -12.62 2.21 -9.42
C THR A 63 -11.82 1.14 -8.69
N ASN A 64 -11.33 0.14 -9.42
CA ASN A 64 -10.47 -0.92 -8.88
C ASN A 64 -9.12 -0.34 -8.42
N GLU A 65 -8.48 0.50 -9.23
CA GLU A 65 -7.23 1.17 -8.89
C GLU A 65 -7.35 2.02 -7.62
N ALA A 66 -8.41 2.84 -7.53
CA ALA A 66 -8.69 3.61 -6.31
C ALA A 66 -8.97 2.73 -5.09
N GLY A 67 -9.53 1.53 -5.30
CA GLY A 67 -9.71 0.52 -4.24
C GLY A 67 -8.37 -0.01 -3.75
N TYR A 68 -7.51 -0.44 -4.67
CA TYR A 68 -6.17 -0.94 -4.36
C TYR A 68 -5.29 0.14 -3.71
N LYS A 69 -5.35 1.38 -4.19
CA LYS A 69 -4.61 2.49 -3.58
C LYS A 69 -5.00 2.67 -2.12
N ARG A 70 -6.30 2.67 -1.81
CA ARG A 70 -6.80 2.77 -0.43
C ARG A 70 -6.38 1.59 0.43
N GLU A 71 -6.38 0.37 -0.12
CA GLU A 71 -5.92 -0.83 0.59
C GLU A 71 -4.43 -0.72 0.93
N MET A 72 -3.59 -0.39 -0.04
CA MET A 72 -2.15 -0.26 0.16
C MET A 72 -1.78 0.89 1.10
N THR A 73 -2.49 2.01 1.05
CA THR A 73 -2.32 3.09 2.05
C THR A 73 -2.54 2.57 3.46
N LYS A 74 -3.59 1.74 3.69
CA LYS A 74 -3.82 1.15 5.02
C LYS A 74 -2.71 0.17 5.44
N VAL A 75 -2.12 -0.54 4.48
CA VAL A 75 -0.99 -1.43 4.76
C VAL A 75 0.24 -0.63 5.19
N LEU A 76 0.57 0.44 4.46
CA LEU A 76 1.64 1.38 4.83
C LEU A 76 1.40 1.99 6.22
N ASP A 77 0.20 2.52 6.48
CA ASP A 77 -0.15 3.08 7.78
C ASP A 77 -0.02 2.04 8.93
N ARG A 78 -0.27 0.77 8.63
CA ARG A 78 -0.12 -0.31 9.61
C ARG A 78 1.35 -0.62 9.87
N HIS A 79 2.17 -0.62 8.82
CA HIS A 79 3.62 -0.75 8.92
C HIS A 79 4.18 0.39 9.79
N ASP A 80 3.90 1.64 9.44
CA ASP A 80 4.38 2.84 10.15
C ASP A 80 3.97 2.84 11.63
N ARG A 81 2.74 2.46 11.93
CA ARG A 81 2.28 2.37 13.33
C ARG A 81 3.01 1.29 14.11
N THR A 82 3.38 0.19 13.47
CA THR A 82 4.13 -0.87 14.15
C THR A 82 5.58 -0.45 14.36
N ASP A 83 6.18 0.23 13.39
CA ASP A 83 7.50 0.84 13.54
C ASP A 83 7.53 1.88 14.66
N ALA A 84 6.51 2.74 14.76
CA ALA A 84 6.42 3.71 15.85
C ALA A 84 6.30 3.03 17.22
N ARG A 85 5.53 1.94 17.35
CA ARG A 85 5.46 1.13 18.59
C ARG A 85 6.81 0.51 18.94
N TRP A 86 7.52 -0.01 17.93
CA TRP A 86 8.86 -0.56 18.13
C TRP A 86 9.86 0.52 18.54
N LEU A 87 9.83 1.68 17.90
CA LEU A 87 10.70 2.81 18.22
C LEU A 87 10.59 3.22 19.70
N ASP A 88 9.39 3.17 20.27
CA ASP A 88 9.19 3.43 21.71
C ASP A 88 10.00 2.50 22.60
N TYR A 89 10.18 1.22 22.21
CA TYR A 89 11.03 0.28 22.96
C TYR A 89 12.53 0.52 22.73
N GLU A 90 12.88 1.12 21.61
CA GLU A 90 14.27 1.39 21.24
C GLU A 90 14.80 2.67 21.87
N ILE A 91 13.97 3.71 22.00
CA ILE A 91 14.39 5.03 22.52
C ILE A 91 14.02 5.27 23.97
N ASP A 92 12.93 4.68 24.48
CA ASP A 92 12.53 4.83 25.88
C ASP A 92 13.28 3.85 26.77
N ILE A 93 14.29 4.38 27.47
CA ILE A 93 15.14 3.61 28.39
C ILE A 93 14.30 2.88 29.45
N ALA A 94 13.21 3.48 29.93
CA ALA A 94 12.36 2.86 30.93
C ALA A 94 11.67 1.61 30.35
N LYS A 95 11.07 1.74 29.15
CA LYS A 95 10.45 0.61 28.45
C LYS A 95 11.46 -0.49 28.11
N LEU A 96 12.64 -0.12 27.61
CA LEU A 96 13.71 -1.06 27.28
C LEU A 96 14.11 -1.91 28.49
N LEU A 97 14.27 -1.29 29.68
CA LEU A 97 14.64 -1.99 30.88
C LEU A 97 13.47 -2.71 31.58
N ASP A 98 12.22 -2.26 31.35
CA ASP A 98 11.03 -2.91 31.87
C ASP A 98 10.63 -4.14 31.05
N PHE A 99 10.94 -4.15 29.75
CA PHE A 99 10.56 -5.17 28.79
C PHE A 99 11.76 -5.68 27.98
N PRO A 100 12.77 -6.25 28.66
CA PRO A 100 14.05 -6.60 28.03
C PRO A 100 13.93 -7.66 26.95
N LEU A 101 12.85 -8.45 26.93
CA LEU A 101 12.59 -9.45 25.90
C LEU A 101 12.55 -8.81 24.51
N MET A 102 12.00 -7.58 24.36
CA MET A 102 11.88 -6.92 23.07
C MET A 102 13.22 -6.68 22.37
N THR A 103 14.32 -6.62 23.11
CA THR A 103 15.69 -6.40 22.59
C THR A 103 16.62 -7.61 22.78
N ASP A 104 16.15 -8.69 23.40
CA ASP A 104 16.96 -9.89 23.59
C ASP A 104 16.98 -10.77 22.34
N MET A 105 18.01 -10.62 21.53
CA MET A 105 18.21 -11.42 20.31
C MET A 105 18.49 -12.92 20.56
N ARG A 106 18.47 -13.39 21.81
CA ARG A 106 18.51 -14.82 22.16
C ARG A 106 17.10 -15.41 22.23
N ASP A 107 16.09 -14.58 22.44
CA ASP A 107 14.70 -15.04 22.46
C ASP A 107 14.18 -15.26 21.04
N PRO A 108 13.57 -16.44 20.75
CA PRO A 108 13.07 -16.76 19.40
C PRO A 108 11.95 -15.84 18.93
N LEU A 109 11.14 -15.27 19.84
CA LEU A 109 10.06 -14.33 19.46
C LEU A 109 10.65 -13.00 18.98
N THR A 110 11.68 -12.50 19.67
CA THR A 110 12.41 -11.29 19.26
C THR A 110 13.09 -11.50 17.91
N VAL A 111 13.76 -12.64 17.72
CA VAL A 111 14.38 -12.98 16.43
C VAL A 111 13.34 -13.08 15.30
N ALA A 112 12.19 -13.73 15.57
CA ALA A 112 11.11 -13.86 14.58
C ALA A 112 10.55 -12.49 14.19
N PHE A 113 10.29 -11.62 15.16
CA PHE A 113 9.84 -10.25 14.95
C PHE A 113 10.83 -9.44 14.09
N HIS A 114 12.13 -9.45 14.43
CA HIS A 114 13.13 -8.70 13.66
C HIS A 114 13.31 -9.23 12.23
N LYS A 115 13.20 -10.54 12.01
CA LYS A 115 13.21 -11.12 10.65
C LYS A 115 12.01 -10.67 9.85
N ALA A 116 10.81 -10.71 10.42
CA ALA A 116 9.58 -10.28 9.74
C ALA A 116 9.62 -8.77 9.43
N ARG A 117 10.14 -7.95 10.36
CA ARG A 117 10.37 -6.51 10.13
C ARG A 117 11.30 -6.29 8.95
N SER A 118 12.49 -6.89 8.95
CA SER A 118 13.46 -6.75 7.85
C SER A 118 12.88 -7.17 6.50
N HIS A 119 12.05 -8.22 6.48
CA HIS A 119 11.36 -8.65 5.27
C HIS A 119 10.33 -7.63 4.79
N ALA A 120 9.52 -7.08 5.70
CA ALA A 120 8.54 -6.04 5.37
C ALA A 120 9.23 -4.75 4.90
N ASP A 121 10.33 -4.35 5.56
CA ASP A 121 11.14 -3.19 5.17
C ASP A 121 11.73 -3.34 3.76
N TRP A 122 12.23 -4.55 3.43
CA TRP A 122 12.78 -4.84 2.10
C TRP A 122 11.75 -4.73 0.98
N LEU A 123 10.49 -5.10 1.24
CA LEU A 123 9.40 -5.05 0.28
C LEU A 123 8.66 -3.71 0.28
N ARG A 124 9.00 -2.81 1.20
CA ARG A 124 8.32 -1.53 1.37
C ARG A 124 8.51 -0.65 0.13
N PRO A 125 7.43 -0.21 -0.54
CA PRO A 125 7.53 0.74 -1.64
C PRO A 125 7.79 2.16 -1.11
N ASP A 126 8.48 2.99 -1.88
CA ASP A 126 8.65 4.41 -1.56
C ASP A 126 7.31 5.14 -1.62
N SER A 127 6.44 4.73 -2.54
CA SER A 127 5.08 5.26 -2.71
C SER A 127 4.09 4.14 -3.05
N VAL A 128 2.83 4.29 -2.64
CA VAL A 128 1.75 3.38 -3.07
C VAL A 128 1.65 3.30 -4.58
N ASP A 129 1.93 4.41 -5.28
CA ASP A 129 1.80 4.50 -6.73
C ASP A 129 2.82 3.59 -7.45
N ASP A 130 3.96 3.26 -6.83
CA ASP A 130 5.01 2.43 -7.41
C ASP A 130 4.57 0.97 -7.63
N ILE A 131 3.64 0.49 -6.81
CA ILE A 131 3.17 -0.91 -6.85
C ILE A 131 1.72 -1.05 -7.34
N LEU A 132 1.02 0.05 -7.73
CA LEU A 132 -0.38 -0.03 -8.16
C LEU A 132 -0.60 -0.92 -9.38
N GLY A 133 0.38 -0.98 -10.28
CA GLY A 133 0.37 -1.82 -11.48
C GLY A 133 0.80 -3.27 -11.26
N ASP A 134 1.39 -3.59 -10.11
CA ASP A 134 1.95 -4.91 -9.81
C ASP A 134 1.18 -5.60 -8.69
N ARG A 135 0.26 -6.48 -9.08
CA ARG A 135 -0.57 -7.23 -8.13
C ARG A 135 0.23 -8.16 -7.22
N ASN A 136 1.34 -8.73 -7.72
CA ASN A 136 2.18 -9.62 -6.94
C ASN A 136 2.93 -8.85 -5.86
N ALA A 137 3.57 -7.73 -6.22
CA ALA A 137 4.22 -6.86 -5.25
C ALA A 137 3.25 -6.35 -4.16
N GLN A 138 1.99 -6.01 -4.53
CA GLN A 138 0.96 -5.63 -3.55
C GLN A 138 0.66 -6.76 -2.56
N LEU A 139 0.53 -8.01 -3.04
CA LEU A 139 0.23 -9.16 -2.20
C LEU A 139 1.42 -9.48 -1.29
N GLU A 140 2.63 -9.54 -1.85
CA GLU A 140 3.86 -9.83 -1.12
C GLU A 140 4.09 -8.81 0.01
N TYR A 141 3.99 -7.52 -0.30
CA TYR A 141 4.14 -6.47 0.72
C TYR A 141 3.06 -6.54 1.80
N ARG A 142 1.79 -6.71 1.42
CA ARG A 142 0.69 -6.86 2.38
C ARG A 142 0.91 -8.04 3.32
N ASP A 143 1.32 -9.18 2.79
CA ASP A 143 1.52 -10.40 3.54
C ASP A 143 2.74 -10.26 4.48
N ALA A 144 3.84 -9.66 4.00
CA ALA A 144 5.02 -9.36 4.81
C ALA A 144 4.69 -8.41 5.98
N VAL A 145 3.92 -7.34 5.75
CA VAL A 145 3.45 -6.45 6.83
C VAL A 145 2.54 -7.19 7.80
N GLY A 146 1.68 -8.09 7.29
CA GLY A 146 0.85 -8.94 8.13
C GLY A 146 1.65 -9.83 9.07
N GLU A 147 2.70 -10.49 8.55
CA GLU A 147 3.63 -11.30 9.33
C GLU A 147 4.40 -10.46 10.35
N TYR A 148 4.90 -9.30 9.96
CA TYR A 148 5.62 -8.38 10.84
C TYR A 148 4.76 -7.95 12.03
N VAL A 149 3.54 -7.47 11.78
CA VAL A 149 2.63 -7.05 12.84
C VAL A 149 2.30 -8.20 13.78
N ALA A 150 2.00 -9.39 13.25
CA ALA A 150 1.68 -10.56 14.06
C ALA A 150 2.86 -10.99 14.94
N ALA A 151 4.07 -11.03 14.40
CA ALA A 151 5.28 -11.37 15.14
C ALA A 151 5.59 -10.34 16.22
N PHE A 152 5.43 -9.04 15.93
CA PHE A 152 5.59 -7.98 16.91
C PHE A 152 4.56 -8.09 18.04
N ASP A 153 3.28 -8.28 17.74
CA ASP A 153 2.22 -8.39 18.75
C ASP A 153 2.45 -9.60 19.68
N VAL A 154 2.95 -10.71 19.15
CA VAL A 154 3.30 -11.90 19.96
C VAL A 154 4.48 -11.59 20.87
N ALA A 155 5.56 -11.00 20.33
CA ALA A 155 6.74 -10.64 21.12
C ALA A 155 6.39 -9.62 22.22
N GLU A 156 5.63 -8.59 21.88
CA GLU A 156 5.18 -7.55 22.83
C GLU A 156 4.30 -8.14 23.95
N SER A 157 3.33 -8.99 23.59
CA SER A 157 2.46 -9.63 24.58
C SER A 157 3.25 -10.47 25.56
N GLU A 158 4.24 -11.19 25.08
CA GLU A 158 5.12 -12.00 25.92
C GLU A 158 6.07 -11.12 26.76
N ALA A 159 6.59 -10.03 26.19
CA ALA A 159 7.39 -9.05 26.93
C ALA A 159 6.59 -8.43 28.08
N LEU A 160 5.33 -8.05 27.84
CA LEU A 160 4.43 -7.53 28.87
C LEU A 160 4.13 -8.57 29.96
N ARG A 161 4.01 -9.84 29.59
CA ARG A 161 3.77 -10.94 30.53
C ARG A 161 4.97 -11.23 31.40
N ARG A 162 6.17 -11.32 30.80
CA ARG A 162 7.41 -11.66 31.52
C ARG A 162 7.98 -10.47 32.25
N ARG A 163 7.96 -9.29 31.68
CA ARG A 163 8.65 -8.10 32.22
C ARG A 163 10.11 -8.44 32.59
N ARG A 164 10.45 -8.27 33.85
CA ARG A 164 11.79 -8.58 34.44
C ARG A 164 11.84 -9.95 35.11
N SER A 165 10.81 -10.80 34.99
CA SER A 165 10.72 -12.06 35.73
C SER A 165 11.80 -13.09 35.36
N ASP A 166 12.40 -12.94 34.17
CA ASP A 166 13.46 -13.84 33.71
C ASP A 166 14.81 -13.57 34.39
N PHE A 167 14.91 -12.47 35.14
CA PHE A 167 16.10 -12.15 35.91
C PHE A 167 15.95 -12.59 37.37
N SER A 168 17.07 -13.00 37.99
CA SER A 168 17.11 -13.22 39.42
C SER A 168 16.75 -11.96 40.23
N ALA A 169 16.41 -12.10 41.48
CA ALA A 169 16.12 -10.96 42.36
C ALA A 169 17.31 -9.95 42.41
N GLU A 170 18.54 -10.42 42.34
CA GLU A 170 19.72 -9.58 42.23
C GLU A 170 19.78 -8.85 40.90
N GLY A 171 19.52 -9.56 39.76
CA GLY A 171 19.47 -9.00 38.43
C GLY A 171 18.38 -7.91 38.31
N GLN A 172 17.19 -8.15 38.86
CA GLN A 172 16.12 -7.13 38.92
C GLN A 172 16.55 -5.89 39.72
N GLY A 173 17.25 -6.07 40.84
CA GLY A 173 17.82 -4.97 41.62
C GLY A 173 18.87 -4.17 40.84
N ARG A 174 19.74 -4.85 40.08
CA ARG A 174 20.71 -4.21 39.18
C ARG A 174 20.02 -3.43 38.08
N LEU A 175 19.01 -3.99 37.43
CA LEU A 175 18.20 -3.29 36.40
C LEU A 175 17.53 -2.04 36.95
N ALA A 176 16.96 -2.08 38.15
CA ALA A 176 16.36 -0.93 38.80
C ALA A 176 17.39 0.20 39.07
N ARG A 177 18.61 -0.17 39.55
CA ARG A 177 19.69 0.81 39.70
C ARG A 177 20.16 1.37 38.37
N ALA A 178 20.34 0.53 37.36
CA ALA A 178 20.69 0.98 36.01
C ALA A 178 19.68 1.97 35.46
N GLN A 179 18.39 1.71 35.61
CA GLN A 179 17.32 2.62 35.18
C GLN A 179 17.40 3.99 35.83
N HIS A 180 17.68 4.03 37.14
CA HIS A 180 17.88 5.29 37.86
C HIS A 180 19.12 6.05 37.37
N LEU A 181 20.22 5.35 37.14
CA LEU A 181 21.49 5.93 36.67
C LEU A 181 21.34 6.44 35.21
N LEU A 182 20.66 5.72 34.36
CA LEU A 182 20.42 6.17 32.98
C LEU A 182 19.48 7.40 32.90
N ARG A 183 18.50 7.49 33.82
CA ARG A 183 17.71 8.73 33.93
C ARG A 183 18.57 9.93 34.31
N LEU A 184 19.52 9.73 35.29
CA LEU A 184 20.43 10.80 35.65
C LEU A 184 21.39 11.16 34.49
N ALA A 185 21.84 10.16 33.74
CA ALA A 185 22.70 10.36 32.57
C ALA A 185 21.98 11.15 31.44
N SER A 186 20.65 11.07 31.38
CA SER A 186 19.80 11.79 30.40
C SER A 186 19.27 13.13 30.95
N ASP A 187 19.52 13.47 32.21
CA ASP A 187 19.00 14.69 32.81
C ASP A 187 19.81 15.91 32.34
N SER A 188 19.18 16.82 31.62
CA SER A 188 19.78 18.08 31.15
C SER A 188 20.15 19.01 32.31
N GLY A 189 19.52 18.84 33.48
CA GLY A 189 19.86 19.63 34.70
C GLY A 189 21.13 19.17 35.39
N ALA A 190 21.64 17.96 35.09
CA ALA A 190 22.88 17.45 35.64
C ALA A 190 24.11 17.95 34.85
N THR A 191 25.23 18.11 35.56
CA THR A 191 26.49 18.48 34.90
C THR A 191 26.98 17.35 33.94
N PRO A 192 27.73 17.68 32.87
CA PRO A 192 28.28 16.68 31.96
C PRO A 192 29.09 15.58 32.69
N GLN A 193 29.83 15.96 33.73
CA GLN A 193 30.63 15.02 34.52
C GLN A 193 29.75 14.04 35.34
N GLU A 194 28.65 14.54 35.91
CA GLU A 194 27.66 13.72 36.61
C GLU A 194 26.96 12.76 35.65
N ARG A 195 26.52 13.25 34.47
CA ARG A 195 25.92 12.43 33.43
C ARG A 195 26.86 11.30 32.99
N GLN A 196 28.11 11.63 32.72
CA GLN A 196 29.13 10.64 32.33
C GLN A 196 29.39 9.59 33.42
N SER A 197 29.51 10.03 34.70
CA SER A 197 29.68 9.14 35.82
C SER A 197 28.47 8.22 36.02
N ALA A 198 27.26 8.75 35.90
CA ALA A 198 26.02 7.98 35.97
C ALA A 198 25.95 6.93 34.85
N TYR A 199 26.28 7.31 33.62
CA TYR A 199 26.31 6.40 32.47
C TYR A 199 27.32 5.25 32.65
N ALA A 200 28.57 5.55 33.09
CA ALA A 200 29.59 4.54 33.34
C ALA A 200 29.18 3.55 34.45
N ARG A 201 28.45 4.02 35.46
CA ARG A 201 27.89 3.14 36.52
C ARG A 201 26.73 2.30 36.00
N ALA A 202 25.85 2.90 35.18
CA ALA A 202 24.74 2.17 34.56
C ALA A 202 25.24 1.01 33.69
N GLN A 203 26.28 1.23 32.90
CA GLN A 203 26.92 0.16 32.11
C GLN A 203 27.36 -1.03 32.96
N LYS A 204 27.97 -0.77 34.12
CA LYS A 204 28.37 -1.84 35.04
C LYS A 204 27.19 -2.61 35.63
N GLU A 205 26.07 -1.93 35.90
CA GLU A 205 24.85 -2.61 36.37
C GLU A 205 24.19 -3.46 35.29
N LEU A 206 24.30 -3.04 34.02
CA LEU A 206 23.73 -3.74 32.85
C LEU A 206 24.63 -4.92 32.40
N ASP A 207 25.89 -4.92 32.74
CA ASP A 207 26.85 -5.92 32.26
C ASP A 207 26.39 -7.35 32.57
N GLY A 208 26.35 -8.20 31.53
CA GLY A 208 25.85 -9.56 31.59
C GLY A 208 24.32 -9.72 31.72
N LEU A 209 23.56 -8.62 31.83
CA LEU A 209 22.11 -8.65 31.92
C LEU A 209 21.44 -8.23 30.58
N ILE A 210 21.74 -7.03 30.12
CA ILE A 210 21.14 -6.43 28.90
C ILE A 210 22.22 -5.71 28.13
N VAL A 211 22.15 -5.82 26.80
CA VAL A 211 22.93 -4.99 25.88
C VAL A 211 22.01 -3.87 25.36
N LEU A 212 22.42 -2.62 25.60
CA LEU A 212 21.68 -1.48 25.09
C LEU A 212 21.76 -1.44 23.55
N PRO A 213 20.65 -1.21 22.83
CA PRO A 213 20.68 -0.96 21.41
C PRO A 213 21.63 0.18 21.03
N GLU A 214 22.21 0.09 19.84
CA GLU A 214 23.20 1.09 19.40
C GLU A 214 22.59 2.49 19.30
N SER A 215 21.34 2.60 18.83
CA SER A 215 20.58 3.84 18.76
C SER A 215 20.44 4.52 20.12
N THR A 216 20.07 3.74 21.14
CA THR A 216 19.95 4.22 22.54
C THR A 216 21.30 4.67 23.10
N ARG A 217 22.35 3.85 22.87
CA ARG A 217 23.71 4.17 23.32
C ARG A 217 24.23 5.46 22.70
N LEU A 218 24.11 5.61 21.37
CA LEU A 218 24.52 6.81 20.66
C LEU A 218 23.71 8.06 21.08
N GLY A 219 22.41 7.89 21.34
CA GLY A 219 21.56 8.95 21.87
C GLY A 219 22.04 9.46 23.24
N LEU A 220 22.34 8.54 24.17
CA LEU A 220 22.87 8.89 25.49
C LEU A 220 24.25 9.55 25.40
N GLU A 221 25.17 9.04 24.61
CA GLU A 221 26.51 9.59 24.42
C GLU A 221 26.47 11.00 23.84
N ARG A 222 25.61 11.27 22.83
CA ARG A 222 25.40 12.62 22.30
C ARG A 222 24.79 13.57 23.33
N GLY A 223 23.79 13.11 24.09
CA GLY A 223 23.20 13.90 25.17
C GLY A 223 24.22 14.28 26.25
N ILE A 224 25.11 13.35 26.64
CA ILE A 224 26.20 13.61 27.59
C ILE A 224 27.20 14.61 27.03
N ALA A 225 27.53 14.54 25.75
CA ALA A 225 28.42 15.48 25.07
C ALA A 225 27.84 16.88 24.91
N GLY A 226 26.53 17.07 25.14
CA GLY A 226 25.85 18.37 24.98
C GLY A 226 25.55 18.70 23.50
N GLU A 227 25.45 17.70 22.63
CA GLU A 227 25.18 17.86 21.21
C GLU A 227 23.67 17.90 20.88
N LEU A 228 22.80 17.81 21.89
CA LEU A 228 21.34 17.71 21.74
C LEU A 228 20.57 18.93 22.28
N ASP A 229 21.25 20.06 22.50
CA ASP A 229 20.63 21.33 22.89
C ASP A 229 20.26 22.19 21.67
#